data_dceaebc57eb6fbc6ae3288bb3b09b1e0
#
_entry.id   dceaebc57eb6fbc6ae3288bb3b09b1e0
#
_cell.length_a   1.000
_cell.length_b   1.000
_cell.length_c   1.000
_cell.angle_alpha   90.00
_cell.angle_beta   90.00
_cell.angle_gamma   90.00
#
_symmetry.space_group_name_H-M   'P 1'
#
loop_
_entity.id
_entity.type
_entity.pdbx_description
1 polymer ?
#
loop_
_entity_poly.entity_id
_entity_poly.type
_entity_poly.pdbx_seq_one_letter_code
_entity_poly.pdbx_strand_id
1 'polypeptide(L)'
;MRELMDRFNAEHADLKVTAVYTGSYDDTNLKTRAAIKADRPPAAVIMSANFVREYVIDQDIDAFDPLIEKSGKSPDTYMDEFWPALKPNAVIGRRVYGIPSHSSTPLLYYNVSVFTEAGLDPEHPPATWADWIGAAKALTKTAGGQTERWGLMFPGTYDYCGWIVSGLTMSNGGQYFNHDYGGEVFYNAPSTLGALALIDMMVNRLKVIPPGVSDANACTSAFFAGHTGMMVLSTGSLSFVRENMKTPYRVAFMPANLRNAAPIGGASLILPKGNSPERQTAAWALISWLTIPEIAAEWSRFTGYFAPRKAAYDLPEMKEYLQQHPDAKVAVDRLQYAVPWFDTYNTVAVGKAMEDQVQAILSRKTSPAEAVQTAQKNAEELFRPYVDETALKRLT
;
A
#
# COMPACT_ATOMS: atom_id res chain seq x y z
N MET A 1 -7.18 6.10 16.90
CA MET A 1 -8.48 5.42 16.64
C MET A 1 -9.39 5.38 17.88
N ARG A 2 -8.93 4.99 19.10
CA ARG A 2 -9.79 5.00 20.30
C ARG A 2 -10.36 6.39 20.56
N GLU A 3 -9.54 7.42 20.57
CA GLU A 3 -9.97 8.82 20.76
C GLU A 3 -11.02 9.26 19.73
N LEU A 4 -10.88 8.82 18.46
CA LEU A 4 -11.89 9.09 17.43
C LEU A 4 -13.21 8.39 17.75
N MET A 5 -13.18 7.16 18.27
CA MET A 5 -14.42 6.47 18.67
C MET A 5 -15.08 7.13 19.89
N ASP A 6 -14.28 7.56 20.87
CA ASP A 6 -14.80 8.26 22.04
C ASP A 6 -15.45 9.60 21.63
N ARG A 7 -14.84 10.34 20.69
CA ARG A 7 -15.40 11.57 20.14
C ARG A 7 -16.67 11.32 19.33
N PHE A 8 -16.67 10.30 18.43
CA PHE A 8 -17.87 9.92 17.70
C PHE A 8 -19.03 9.57 18.63
N ASN A 9 -18.79 8.75 19.67
CA ASN A 9 -19.79 8.35 20.65
C ASN A 9 -20.32 9.54 21.47
N ALA A 10 -19.49 10.55 21.73
CA ALA A 10 -19.93 11.77 22.43
C ALA A 10 -20.80 12.67 21.53
N GLU A 11 -20.53 12.72 20.23
CA GLU A 11 -21.28 13.50 19.26
C GLU A 11 -22.59 12.81 18.81
N HIS A 12 -22.71 11.48 19.00
CA HIS A 12 -23.84 10.67 18.53
C HIS A 12 -24.44 9.84 19.69
N ALA A 13 -25.24 10.47 20.52
CA ALA A 13 -25.78 9.86 21.75
C ALA A 13 -26.58 8.55 21.51
N ASP A 14 -27.20 8.41 20.35
CA ASP A 14 -28.01 7.25 19.98
C ASP A 14 -27.18 6.08 19.38
N LEU A 15 -25.87 6.29 19.17
CA LEU A 15 -24.98 5.31 18.60
C LEU A 15 -23.84 4.99 19.57
N LYS A 16 -23.53 3.70 19.72
CA LYS A 16 -22.37 3.26 20.48
C LYS A 16 -21.46 2.41 19.62
N VAL A 17 -20.27 2.93 19.34
CA VAL A 17 -19.23 2.25 18.55
C VAL A 17 -18.09 1.82 19.45
N THR A 18 -17.60 0.61 19.24
CA THR A 18 -16.40 0.06 19.89
C THR A 18 -15.44 -0.41 18.81
N ALA A 19 -14.25 0.18 18.78
CA ALA A 19 -13.17 -0.29 17.89
C ALA A 19 -12.47 -1.51 18.50
N VAL A 20 -12.33 -2.57 17.71
CA VAL A 20 -11.59 -3.77 18.09
C VAL A 20 -10.36 -3.88 17.18
N TYR A 21 -9.18 -3.88 17.78
CA TYR A 21 -7.94 -4.15 17.06
C TYR A 21 -7.81 -5.65 16.79
N THR A 22 -7.65 -6.01 15.54
CA THR A 22 -7.64 -7.42 15.10
C THR A 22 -6.26 -7.93 14.70
N GLY A 23 -5.24 -7.09 14.66
CA GLY A 23 -3.88 -7.43 14.22
C GLY A 23 -3.56 -6.84 12.85
N SER A 24 -2.83 -7.58 12.03
CA SER A 24 -2.51 -7.24 10.65
C SER A 24 -3.76 -7.22 9.75
N TYR A 25 -3.63 -6.78 8.50
CA TYR A 25 -4.72 -6.90 7.51
C TYR A 25 -5.09 -8.35 7.22
N ASP A 26 -4.13 -9.27 7.21
CA ASP A 26 -4.41 -10.70 7.04
C ASP A 26 -5.17 -11.29 8.23
N ASP A 27 -4.80 -10.92 9.47
CA ASP A 27 -5.55 -11.29 10.68
C ASP A 27 -6.97 -10.74 10.64
N THR A 28 -7.12 -9.49 10.19
CA THR A 28 -8.42 -8.83 10.03
C THR A 28 -9.27 -9.55 9.00
N ASN A 29 -8.69 -9.92 7.85
CA ASN A 29 -9.35 -10.69 6.81
C ASN A 29 -9.87 -12.04 7.35
N LEU A 30 -8.99 -12.82 7.97
CA LEU A 30 -9.36 -14.12 8.54
C LEU A 30 -10.48 -14.02 9.57
N LYS A 31 -10.38 -13.06 10.51
CA LYS A 31 -11.38 -12.85 11.57
C LYS A 31 -12.71 -12.34 11.01
N THR A 32 -12.67 -11.47 10.00
CA THR A 32 -13.89 -10.95 9.35
C THR A 32 -14.64 -12.06 8.62
N ARG A 33 -13.94 -12.87 7.81
CA ARG A 33 -14.55 -14.03 7.13
C ARG A 33 -15.12 -15.05 8.11
N ALA A 34 -14.41 -15.34 9.20
CA ALA A 34 -14.91 -16.21 10.26
C ALA A 34 -16.16 -15.66 10.93
N ALA A 35 -16.23 -14.35 11.17
CA ALA A 35 -17.39 -13.69 11.77
C ALA A 35 -18.60 -13.68 10.84
N ILE A 36 -18.42 -13.45 9.53
CA ILE A 36 -19.48 -13.54 8.51
C ILE A 36 -20.03 -14.97 8.46
N LYS A 37 -19.15 -15.97 8.39
CA LYS A 37 -19.56 -17.38 8.37
C LYS A 37 -20.29 -17.82 9.64
N ALA A 38 -20.04 -17.17 10.77
CA ALA A 38 -20.73 -17.44 12.04
C ALA A 38 -22.02 -16.61 12.23
N ASP A 39 -22.53 -15.91 11.21
CA ASP A 39 -23.68 -15.00 11.25
C ASP A 39 -23.57 -13.92 12.35
N ARG A 40 -22.35 -13.48 12.63
CA ARG A 40 -22.04 -12.40 13.59
C ARG A 40 -21.04 -11.39 13.02
N PRO A 41 -21.32 -10.81 11.84
CA PRO A 41 -20.41 -9.87 11.20
C PRO A 41 -20.23 -8.60 12.03
N PRO A 42 -19.06 -7.97 12.04
CA PRO A 42 -18.90 -6.60 12.52
C PRO A 42 -19.75 -5.65 11.66
N ALA A 43 -20.16 -4.50 12.23
CA ALA A 43 -20.97 -3.52 11.50
C ALA A 43 -20.18 -2.85 10.37
N ALA A 44 -18.90 -2.59 10.58
CA ALA A 44 -17.94 -2.08 9.60
C ALA A 44 -16.56 -2.64 9.88
N VAL A 45 -15.71 -2.68 8.86
CA VAL A 45 -14.31 -3.12 8.98
C VAL A 45 -13.40 -2.17 8.20
N ILE A 46 -12.28 -1.80 8.81
CA ILE A 46 -11.14 -1.21 8.09
C ILE A 46 -10.36 -2.36 7.47
N MET A 47 -10.52 -2.58 6.18
CA MET A 47 -9.94 -3.67 5.42
C MET A 47 -8.90 -3.17 4.43
N SER A 48 -7.83 -3.93 4.22
CA SER A 48 -6.88 -3.64 3.16
C SER A 48 -7.60 -3.42 1.82
N ALA A 49 -7.28 -2.32 1.13
CA ALA A 49 -8.01 -1.91 -0.06
C ALA A 49 -7.96 -2.96 -1.18
N ASN A 50 -6.87 -3.74 -1.24
CA ASN A 50 -6.69 -4.80 -2.23
C ASN A 50 -7.52 -6.08 -1.95
N PHE A 51 -8.17 -6.20 -0.80
CA PHE A 51 -9.06 -7.34 -0.52
C PHE A 51 -10.52 -7.09 -0.93
N VAL A 52 -10.89 -5.83 -1.20
CA VAL A 52 -12.28 -5.47 -1.49
C VAL A 52 -12.85 -6.28 -2.66
N ARG A 53 -12.09 -6.44 -3.75
CA ARG A 53 -12.53 -7.23 -4.93
C ARG A 53 -12.82 -8.68 -4.56
N GLU A 54 -11.97 -9.31 -3.76
CA GLU A 54 -12.15 -10.70 -3.33
C GLU A 54 -13.44 -10.85 -2.51
N TYR A 55 -13.71 -9.93 -1.57
CA TYR A 55 -14.97 -9.91 -0.83
C TYR A 55 -16.21 -9.71 -1.70
N VAL A 56 -16.10 -8.93 -2.79
CA VAL A 56 -17.19 -8.75 -3.76
C VAL A 56 -17.43 -10.04 -4.55
N ILE A 57 -16.38 -10.71 -5.00
CA ILE A 57 -16.46 -11.99 -5.73
C ILE A 57 -17.12 -13.06 -4.84
N ASP A 58 -16.71 -13.15 -3.58
CA ASP A 58 -17.25 -14.08 -2.59
C ASP A 58 -18.67 -13.69 -2.08
N GLN A 59 -19.14 -12.50 -2.46
CA GLN A 59 -20.41 -11.94 -2.01
C GLN A 59 -20.50 -11.77 -0.48
N ASP A 60 -19.40 -11.45 0.17
CA ASP A 60 -19.26 -11.31 1.62
C ASP A 60 -19.52 -9.88 2.13
N ILE A 61 -19.66 -8.89 1.24
CA ILE A 61 -19.91 -7.49 1.58
C ILE A 61 -21.05 -6.88 0.78
N ASP A 62 -21.69 -5.88 1.37
CA ASP A 62 -22.75 -5.10 0.75
C ASP A 62 -22.20 -3.82 0.11
N ALA A 63 -22.83 -3.38 -0.98
CA ALA A 63 -22.47 -2.11 -1.62
C ALA A 63 -23.04 -0.91 -0.83
N PHE A 64 -22.29 0.20 -0.88
CA PHE A 64 -22.66 1.46 -0.25
C PHE A 64 -23.68 2.28 -1.03
N ASP A 65 -23.95 1.94 -2.31
CA ASP A 65 -24.80 2.74 -3.20
C ASP A 65 -26.12 3.17 -2.55
N PRO A 66 -26.94 2.27 -1.92
CA PRO A 66 -28.21 2.66 -1.30
C PRO A 66 -28.04 3.64 -0.12
N LEU A 67 -26.91 3.57 0.60
CA LEU A 67 -26.62 4.44 1.72
C LEU A 67 -26.13 5.81 1.25
N ILE A 68 -25.33 5.84 0.18
CA ILE A 68 -24.88 7.07 -0.46
C ILE A 68 -26.07 7.82 -1.06
N GLU A 69 -26.96 7.13 -1.79
CA GLU A 69 -28.16 7.73 -2.38
C GLU A 69 -29.10 8.32 -1.34
N LYS A 70 -29.29 7.64 -0.20
CA LYS A 70 -30.05 8.18 0.94
C LYS A 70 -29.44 9.44 1.55
N SER A 71 -28.13 9.66 1.38
CA SER A 71 -27.45 10.90 1.79
C SER A 71 -27.62 12.06 0.79
N GLY A 72 -28.33 11.82 -0.32
CA GLY A 72 -28.63 12.83 -1.35
C GLY A 72 -27.55 12.98 -2.43
N LYS A 73 -26.59 12.05 -2.52
CA LYS A 73 -25.56 12.05 -3.57
C LYS A 73 -25.68 10.80 -4.45
N SER A 74 -25.29 10.91 -5.72
CA SER A 74 -25.06 9.70 -6.50
C SER A 74 -23.75 9.04 -6.07
N PRO A 75 -23.58 7.70 -6.25
CA PRO A 75 -22.33 7.01 -5.99
C PRO A 75 -21.12 7.63 -6.71
N ASP A 76 -21.29 8.00 -7.97
CA ASP A 76 -20.22 8.64 -8.75
C ASP A 76 -19.81 10.00 -8.16
N THR A 77 -20.80 10.87 -7.87
CA THR A 77 -20.55 12.19 -7.26
C THR A 77 -19.86 12.06 -5.89
N TYR A 78 -20.27 11.07 -5.10
CA TYR A 78 -19.64 10.80 -3.81
C TYR A 78 -18.18 10.35 -3.97
N MET A 79 -17.91 9.43 -4.91
CA MET A 79 -16.56 8.94 -5.16
C MET A 79 -15.66 9.97 -5.87
N ASP A 80 -16.21 10.98 -6.54
CA ASP A 80 -15.45 12.07 -7.14
C ASP A 80 -14.77 13.00 -6.12
N GLU A 81 -15.20 12.95 -4.88
CA GLU A 81 -14.55 13.68 -3.76
C GLU A 81 -13.22 13.04 -3.35
N PHE A 82 -12.98 11.77 -3.71
CA PHE A 82 -11.75 11.04 -3.41
C PHE A 82 -10.70 11.18 -4.53
N TRP A 83 -9.46 10.88 -4.21
CA TRP A 83 -8.41 10.83 -5.21
C TRP A 83 -8.70 9.76 -6.27
N PRO A 84 -8.52 10.05 -7.57
CA PRO A 84 -8.84 9.10 -8.64
C PRO A 84 -8.16 7.75 -8.50
N ALA A 85 -6.91 7.74 -8.02
CA ALA A 85 -6.13 6.52 -7.85
C ALA A 85 -6.69 5.55 -6.77
N LEU A 86 -7.58 6.01 -5.88
CA LEU A 86 -8.20 5.17 -4.83
C LEU A 86 -9.46 4.45 -5.32
N LYS A 87 -10.08 4.95 -6.39
CA LYS A 87 -11.37 4.44 -6.88
C LYS A 87 -11.31 3.00 -7.39
N PRO A 88 -10.27 2.56 -8.15
CA PRO A 88 -10.27 1.21 -8.72
C PRO A 88 -10.33 0.09 -7.70
N ASN A 89 -9.77 0.27 -6.50
CA ASN A 89 -9.86 -0.71 -5.41
C ASN A 89 -11.13 -0.57 -4.54
N ALA A 90 -11.97 0.45 -4.81
CA ALA A 90 -13.18 0.74 -4.03
C ALA A 90 -14.47 0.53 -4.83
N VAL A 91 -14.39 0.76 -6.15
CA VAL A 91 -15.53 0.65 -7.08
C VAL A 91 -15.34 -0.57 -7.96
N ILE A 92 -16.15 -1.60 -7.73
CA ILE A 92 -16.10 -2.87 -8.45
C ILE A 92 -17.42 -3.07 -9.19
N GLY A 93 -17.36 -3.34 -10.49
CA GLY A 93 -18.56 -3.52 -11.30
C GLY A 93 -19.51 -2.30 -11.23
N ARG A 94 -18.97 -1.09 -11.23
CA ARG A 94 -19.71 0.20 -11.17
C ARG A 94 -20.46 0.45 -9.86
N ARG A 95 -20.20 -0.33 -8.81
CA ARG A 95 -20.79 -0.16 -7.48
C ARG A 95 -19.70 0.11 -6.44
N VAL A 96 -20.02 0.89 -5.43
CA VAL A 96 -19.11 1.27 -4.35
C VAL A 96 -19.15 0.21 -3.25
N TYR A 97 -18.07 -0.54 -3.10
CA TYR A 97 -17.95 -1.57 -2.06
C TYR A 97 -16.92 -1.21 -0.97
N GLY A 98 -16.10 -0.19 -1.23
CA GLY A 98 -15.16 0.33 -0.25
C GLY A 98 -15.21 1.84 -0.17
N ILE A 99 -15.15 2.39 1.05
CA ILE A 99 -14.94 3.83 1.24
C ILE A 99 -13.48 4.01 1.67
N PRO A 100 -12.61 4.66 0.84
CA PRO A 100 -11.22 4.86 1.20
C PRO A 100 -11.09 5.60 2.53
N SER A 101 -10.34 5.03 3.48
CA SER A 101 -10.19 5.60 4.83
C SER A 101 -8.81 6.21 5.08
N HIS A 102 -7.77 5.55 4.64
CA HIS A 102 -6.40 6.05 4.64
C HIS A 102 -5.61 5.32 3.55
N SER A 103 -4.69 6.01 2.93
CA SER A 103 -3.97 5.48 1.78
C SER A 103 -2.49 5.82 1.85
N SER A 104 -1.68 5.01 1.20
CA SER A 104 -0.23 5.16 1.19
C SER A 104 0.35 4.87 -0.19
N THR A 105 1.60 5.25 -0.37
CA THR A 105 2.46 4.78 -1.46
C THR A 105 3.85 4.47 -0.92
N PRO A 106 4.66 3.64 -1.60
CA PRO A 106 6.06 3.48 -1.22
C PRO A 106 6.83 4.77 -1.51
N LEU A 107 7.72 5.14 -0.60
CA LEU A 107 8.68 6.23 -0.74
C LEU A 107 10.09 5.74 -0.52
N LEU A 108 11.04 6.46 -1.11
CA LEU A 108 12.46 6.36 -0.81
C LEU A 108 12.79 7.32 0.33
N TYR A 109 13.22 6.80 1.47
CA TYR A 109 13.78 7.55 2.59
C TYR A 109 15.30 7.54 2.48
N TYR A 110 15.97 8.66 2.70
CA TYR A 110 17.42 8.72 2.65
C TYR A 110 18.03 9.63 3.72
N ASN A 111 19.18 9.22 4.23
CA ASN A 111 19.89 9.92 5.30
C ASN A 111 20.80 11.00 4.68
N VAL A 112 20.50 12.27 5.01
CA VAL A 112 21.22 13.43 4.46
C VAL A 112 22.70 13.41 4.82
N SER A 113 23.04 13.06 6.06
CA SER A 113 24.43 13.02 6.52
C SER A 113 25.23 11.93 5.79
N VAL A 114 24.61 10.77 5.57
CA VAL A 114 25.24 9.64 4.86
C VAL A 114 25.39 9.95 3.36
N PHE A 115 24.44 10.66 2.74
CA PHE A 115 24.57 11.17 1.37
C PHE A 115 25.77 12.12 1.25
N THR A 116 25.87 13.10 2.12
CA THR A 116 26.97 14.08 2.13
C THR A 116 28.33 13.38 2.35
N GLU A 117 28.41 12.44 3.30
CA GLU A 117 29.63 11.64 3.54
C GLU A 117 30.07 10.88 2.28
N ALA A 118 29.11 10.35 1.50
CA ALA A 118 29.38 9.61 0.28
C ALA A 118 29.64 10.51 -0.96
N GLY A 119 29.63 11.84 -0.80
CA GLY A 119 29.79 12.80 -1.89
C GLY A 119 28.56 12.94 -2.80
N LEU A 120 27.40 12.52 -2.33
CA LEU A 120 26.13 12.68 -3.03
C LEU A 120 25.44 13.97 -2.59
N ASP A 121 24.73 14.62 -3.52
CA ASP A 121 23.93 15.80 -3.22
C ASP A 121 22.56 15.41 -2.67
N PRO A 122 22.23 15.75 -1.39
CA PRO A 122 20.92 15.45 -0.82
C PRO A 122 19.75 16.22 -1.46
N GLU A 123 20.03 17.30 -2.21
CA GLU A 123 19.00 18.06 -2.94
C GLU A 123 18.57 17.35 -4.23
N HIS A 124 19.40 16.41 -4.72
CA HIS A 124 19.17 15.63 -5.94
C HIS A 124 19.11 14.13 -5.65
N PRO A 125 18.04 13.63 -5.00
CA PRO A 125 17.88 12.20 -4.75
C PRO A 125 17.77 11.40 -6.06
N PRO A 126 18.08 10.09 -6.04
CA PRO A 126 17.99 9.26 -7.22
C PRO A 126 16.56 9.25 -7.80
N ALA A 127 16.42 9.62 -9.06
CA ALA A 127 15.15 9.69 -9.76
C ALA A 127 14.93 8.51 -10.72
N THR A 128 15.99 7.89 -11.19
CA THR A 128 15.95 6.73 -12.09
C THR A 128 16.54 5.48 -11.44
N TRP A 129 16.26 4.31 -12.00
CA TRP A 129 16.88 3.06 -11.55
C TRP A 129 18.42 3.12 -11.64
N ALA A 130 18.97 3.77 -12.68
CA ALA A 130 20.41 3.94 -12.84
C ALA A 130 20.98 4.80 -11.70
N ASP A 131 20.34 5.92 -11.37
CA ASP A 131 20.74 6.79 -10.26
C ASP A 131 20.63 6.04 -8.93
N TRP A 132 19.58 5.25 -8.75
CA TRP A 132 19.34 4.46 -7.54
C TRP A 132 20.47 3.44 -7.29
N ILE A 133 20.85 2.72 -8.35
CA ILE A 133 21.99 1.80 -8.32
C ILE A 133 23.27 2.56 -7.99
N GLY A 134 23.51 3.71 -8.64
CA GLY A 134 24.69 4.55 -8.41
C GLY A 134 24.77 5.03 -6.96
N ALA A 135 23.68 5.58 -6.43
CA ALA A 135 23.58 6.02 -5.05
C ALA A 135 23.77 4.85 -4.06
N ALA A 136 23.11 3.72 -4.29
CA ALA A 136 23.25 2.55 -3.42
C ALA A 136 24.71 2.04 -3.36
N LYS A 137 25.44 2.06 -4.48
CA LYS A 137 26.88 1.73 -4.52
C LYS A 137 27.71 2.72 -3.71
N ALA A 138 27.49 4.02 -3.91
CA ALA A 138 28.26 5.07 -3.22
C ALA A 138 28.03 5.04 -1.69
N LEU A 139 26.81 4.74 -1.26
CA LEU A 139 26.42 4.69 0.14
C LEU A 139 26.87 3.41 0.87
N THR A 140 27.16 2.33 0.12
CA THR A 140 27.61 1.06 0.71
C THR A 140 29.05 1.20 1.20
N LYS A 141 29.27 0.85 2.48
CA LYS A 141 30.59 0.90 3.11
C LYS A 141 30.99 -0.49 3.60
N THR A 142 32.17 -0.91 3.22
CA THR A 142 32.74 -2.22 3.60
C THR A 142 34.12 -2.02 4.23
N ALA A 143 34.37 -2.65 5.35
CA ALA A 143 35.67 -2.69 6.01
C ALA A 143 35.95 -4.10 6.51
N GLY A 144 37.21 -4.54 6.37
CA GLY A 144 37.61 -5.87 6.82
C GLY A 144 36.86 -7.04 6.17
N GLY A 145 36.29 -6.83 4.97
CA GLY A 145 35.46 -7.83 4.27
C GLY A 145 34.03 -7.93 4.77
N GLN A 146 33.60 -7.09 5.72
CA GLN A 146 32.23 -7.01 6.24
C GLN A 146 31.58 -5.69 5.81
N THR A 147 30.28 -5.75 5.53
CA THR A 147 29.51 -4.55 5.20
C THR A 147 29.10 -3.86 6.51
N GLU A 148 29.66 -2.66 6.73
CA GLU A 148 29.33 -1.79 7.87
C GLU A 148 28.05 -0.98 7.63
N ARG A 149 27.81 -0.60 6.37
CA ARG A 149 26.62 0.15 5.97
C ARG A 149 26.15 -0.34 4.59
N TRP A 150 24.88 -0.63 4.48
CA TRP A 150 24.22 -0.95 3.23
C TRP A 150 23.80 0.32 2.49
N GLY A 151 23.82 0.30 1.18
CA GLY A 151 23.34 1.43 0.38
C GLY A 151 21.84 1.57 0.42
N LEU A 152 21.14 0.45 0.45
CA LEU A 152 19.67 0.38 0.42
C LEU A 152 19.15 -0.80 1.24
N MET A 153 18.01 -0.61 1.89
CA MET A 153 17.17 -1.67 2.45
C MET A 153 15.71 -1.46 2.05
N PHE A 154 14.98 -2.54 1.89
CA PHE A 154 13.52 -2.53 1.80
C PHE A 154 12.93 -3.78 2.47
N PRO A 155 11.69 -3.72 2.98
CA PRO A 155 11.04 -4.88 3.56
C PRO A 155 10.75 -5.94 2.50
N GLY A 156 11.26 -7.15 2.73
CA GLY A 156 11.04 -8.34 1.90
C GLY A 156 9.91 -9.25 2.41
N THR A 157 9.16 -8.82 3.42
CA THR A 157 8.01 -9.52 3.97
C THR A 157 6.80 -9.43 3.04
N TYR A 158 5.82 -10.34 3.19
CA TYR A 158 4.66 -10.45 2.29
C TYR A 158 3.80 -9.18 2.20
N ASP A 159 3.74 -8.41 3.27
CA ASP A 159 3.02 -7.14 3.32
C ASP A 159 3.67 -6.01 2.50
N TYR A 160 4.93 -6.17 2.08
CA TYR A 160 5.69 -5.15 1.37
C TYR A 160 6.26 -5.58 0.01
N CYS A 161 6.83 -6.78 -0.09
CA CYS A 161 7.65 -7.11 -1.27
C CYS A 161 6.84 -7.18 -2.56
N GLY A 162 5.64 -7.75 -2.54
CA GLY A 162 4.75 -7.77 -3.70
C GLY A 162 4.30 -6.37 -4.11
N TRP A 163 4.01 -5.52 -3.13
CA TRP A 163 3.64 -4.12 -3.34
C TRP A 163 4.77 -3.32 -4.00
N ILE A 164 6.01 -3.46 -3.51
CA ILE A 164 7.19 -2.80 -4.10
C ILE A 164 7.44 -3.31 -5.52
N VAL A 165 7.40 -4.63 -5.74
CA VAL A 165 7.63 -5.23 -7.06
C VAL A 165 6.56 -4.82 -8.07
N SER A 166 5.29 -4.71 -7.66
CA SER A 166 4.23 -4.22 -8.55
C SER A 166 4.52 -2.79 -9.02
N GLY A 167 4.98 -1.92 -8.11
CA GLY A 167 5.41 -0.56 -8.44
C GLY A 167 6.59 -0.53 -9.41
N LEU A 168 7.62 -1.35 -9.17
CA LEU A 168 8.77 -1.46 -10.06
C LEU A 168 8.36 -1.99 -11.44
N THR A 169 7.50 -3.00 -11.50
CA THR A 169 6.97 -3.54 -12.76
C THR A 169 6.24 -2.47 -13.57
N MET A 170 5.34 -1.72 -12.95
CA MET A 170 4.59 -0.66 -13.62
C MET A 170 5.47 0.53 -14.00
N SER A 171 6.48 0.85 -13.18
CA SER A 171 7.50 1.84 -13.49
C SER A 171 8.36 1.41 -14.68
N ASN A 172 8.54 0.12 -14.90
CA ASN A 172 9.23 -0.48 -16.05
C ASN A 172 8.32 -0.63 -17.29
N GLY A 173 7.22 0.13 -17.34
CA GLY A 173 6.33 0.26 -18.52
C GLY A 173 5.29 -0.84 -18.68
N GLY A 174 5.22 -1.82 -17.77
CA GLY A 174 4.26 -2.92 -17.84
C GLY A 174 2.98 -2.73 -17.05
N GLN A 175 2.17 -3.77 -17.07
CA GLN A 175 1.09 -4.02 -16.14
C GLN A 175 1.49 -5.18 -15.22
N TYR A 176 0.99 -5.19 -14.01
CA TYR A 176 1.24 -6.26 -13.03
C TYR A 176 0.07 -7.24 -12.95
N PHE A 177 -1.14 -6.73 -13.11
CA PHE A 177 -2.39 -7.49 -13.10
C PHE A 177 -3.43 -6.80 -13.99
N ASN A 178 -4.49 -7.54 -14.34
CA ASN A 178 -5.64 -6.99 -15.04
C ASN A 178 -6.67 -6.52 -14.00
N HIS A 179 -6.72 -5.20 -13.75
CA HIS A 179 -7.63 -4.64 -12.75
C HIS A 179 -9.09 -4.59 -13.21
N ASP A 180 -9.38 -4.78 -14.51
CA ASP A 180 -10.76 -4.87 -15.04
C ASP A 180 -11.33 -6.28 -14.88
N TYR A 181 -10.43 -7.27 -14.65
CA TYR A 181 -10.77 -8.67 -14.52
C TYR A 181 -9.91 -9.35 -13.45
N GLY A 182 -10.49 -9.75 -12.34
CA GLY A 182 -9.76 -10.27 -11.18
C GLY A 182 -9.07 -11.63 -11.36
N GLY A 183 -9.06 -12.23 -12.56
CA GLY A 183 -8.52 -13.55 -12.86
C GLY A 183 -7.26 -13.56 -13.73
N GLU A 184 -6.49 -12.47 -13.80
CA GLU A 184 -5.31 -12.39 -14.64
C GLU A 184 -4.18 -11.56 -14.02
N VAL A 185 -2.96 -12.08 -14.11
CA VAL A 185 -1.72 -11.39 -13.74
C VAL A 185 -0.68 -11.50 -14.86
N PHE A 186 0.28 -10.58 -14.88
CA PHE A 186 1.36 -10.48 -15.86
C PHE A 186 2.73 -10.69 -15.21
N TYR A 187 2.84 -11.74 -14.39
CA TYR A 187 4.05 -11.99 -13.62
C TYR A 187 5.25 -12.37 -14.47
N ASN A 188 5.03 -13.05 -15.61
CA ASN A 188 6.09 -13.42 -16.55
C ASN A 188 6.36 -12.38 -17.64
N ALA A 189 5.77 -11.19 -17.56
CA ALA A 189 6.00 -10.11 -18.51
C ALA A 189 7.46 -9.60 -18.44
N PRO A 190 8.02 -9.08 -19.55
CA PRO A 190 9.37 -8.51 -19.56
C PRO A 190 9.57 -7.38 -18.54
N SER A 191 8.54 -6.61 -18.24
CA SER A 191 8.57 -5.54 -17.23
C SER A 191 8.77 -6.08 -15.82
N THR A 192 8.10 -7.18 -15.45
CA THR A 192 8.25 -7.84 -14.16
C THR A 192 9.60 -8.53 -14.05
N LEU A 193 10.03 -9.20 -15.12
CA LEU A 193 11.38 -9.78 -15.19
C LEU A 193 12.45 -8.71 -14.96
N GLY A 194 12.31 -7.52 -15.58
CA GLY A 194 13.22 -6.39 -15.37
C GLY A 194 13.24 -5.88 -13.91
N ALA A 195 12.06 -5.82 -13.26
CA ALA A 195 11.96 -5.45 -11.86
C ALA A 195 12.68 -6.45 -10.93
N LEU A 196 12.46 -7.75 -11.15
CA LEU A 196 13.16 -8.79 -10.37
C LEU A 196 14.66 -8.84 -10.67
N ALA A 197 15.06 -8.58 -11.91
CA ALA A 197 16.47 -8.50 -12.30
C ALA A 197 17.18 -7.29 -11.64
N LEU A 198 16.50 -6.16 -11.44
CA LEU A 198 17.00 -5.04 -10.66
C LEU A 198 17.28 -5.45 -9.22
N ILE A 199 16.32 -6.12 -8.57
CA ILE A 199 16.48 -6.60 -7.18
C ILE A 199 17.65 -7.59 -7.09
N ASP A 200 17.70 -8.59 -7.97
CA ASP A 200 18.77 -9.58 -8.03
C ASP A 200 20.14 -8.92 -8.20
N MET A 201 20.23 -7.96 -9.12
CA MET A 201 21.48 -7.23 -9.35
C MET A 201 21.94 -6.49 -8.08
N MET A 202 21.04 -5.80 -7.40
CA MET A 202 21.39 -5.00 -6.22
C MET A 202 21.75 -5.89 -5.00
N VAL A 203 21.06 -7.01 -4.82
CA VAL A 203 21.31 -7.93 -3.70
C VAL A 203 22.49 -8.85 -3.98
N ASN A 204 22.48 -9.53 -5.12
CA ASN A 204 23.34 -10.69 -5.37
C ASN A 204 24.64 -10.34 -6.09
N ARG A 205 24.62 -9.37 -7.02
CA ARG A 205 25.79 -8.99 -7.81
C ARG A 205 26.52 -7.79 -7.21
N LEU A 206 25.80 -6.70 -6.95
CA LEU A 206 26.39 -5.46 -6.42
C LEU A 206 26.55 -5.49 -4.90
N LYS A 207 25.76 -6.31 -4.20
CA LYS A 207 25.79 -6.45 -2.74
C LYS A 207 25.60 -5.11 -2.03
N VAL A 208 24.67 -4.31 -2.52
CA VAL A 208 24.29 -3.01 -1.93
C VAL A 208 23.06 -3.09 -1.05
N ILE A 209 22.35 -4.22 -1.09
CA ILE A 209 21.23 -4.60 -0.23
C ILE A 209 21.63 -5.86 0.54
N PRO A 210 21.33 -5.97 1.85
CA PRO A 210 21.61 -7.18 2.61
C PRO A 210 20.88 -8.40 2.02
N PRO A 211 21.50 -9.58 1.97
CA PRO A 211 20.82 -10.80 1.56
C PRO A 211 19.82 -11.26 2.62
N GLY A 212 18.79 -11.97 2.18
CA GLY A 212 17.74 -12.48 3.04
C GLY A 212 16.56 -11.51 3.16
N VAL A 213 15.57 -11.91 3.96
CA VAL A 213 14.33 -11.17 4.16
C VAL A 213 14.44 -10.29 5.39
N SER A 214 14.36 -8.97 5.20
CA SER A 214 14.25 -8.00 6.30
C SER A 214 12.79 -7.58 6.44
N ASP A 215 12.32 -7.33 7.64
CA ASP A 215 11.02 -6.70 7.89
C ASP A 215 11.15 -5.16 7.98
N ALA A 216 10.02 -4.47 8.10
CA ALA A 216 9.98 -3.02 8.20
C ALA A 216 10.70 -2.49 9.45
N ASN A 217 10.66 -3.23 10.57
CA ASN A 217 11.34 -2.85 11.81
C ASN A 217 12.86 -2.96 11.67
N ALA A 218 13.34 -4.02 11.02
CA ALA A 218 14.78 -4.17 10.73
C ALA A 218 15.27 -3.04 9.81
N CYS A 219 14.49 -2.68 8.78
CA CYS A 219 14.84 -1.57 7.87
C CYS A 219 14.89 -0.23 8.61
N THR A 220 13.89 0.09 9.44
CA THR A 220 13.86 1.34 10.20
C THR A 220 14.94 1.40 11.26
N SER A 221 15.20 0.30 11.97
CA SER A 221 16.28 0.22 12.96
C SER A 221 17.65 0.44 12.33
N ALA A 222 17.93 -0.18 11.18
CA ALA A 222 19.15 0.03 10.44
C ALA A 222 19.29 1.48 9.94
N PHE A 223 18.19 2.08 9.47
CA PHE A 223 18.18 3.46 9.00
C PHE A 223 18.43 4.46 10.15
N PHE A 224 17.79 4.28 11.29
CA PHE A 224 17.99 5.13 12.47
C PHE A 224 19.42 5.03 13.03
N ALA A 225 20.01 3.84 12.97
CA ALA A 225 21.39 3.61 13.39
C ALA A 225 22.45 4.04 12.35
N GLY A 226 22.05 4.49 11.14
CA GLY A 226 22.97 4.83 10.06
C GLY A 226 23.63 3.61 9.39
N HIS A 227 23.11 2.40 9.62
CA HIS A 227 23.59 1.16 8.99
C HIS A 227 23.01 0.94 7.59
N THR A 228 22.11 1.82 7.13
CA THR A 228 21.72 1.92 5.73
C THR A 228 21.58 3.39 5.32
N GLY A 229 21.99 3.70 4.09
CA GLY A 229 21.90 5.07 3.55
C GLY A 229 20.54 5.42 3.00
N MET A 230 19.83 4.43 2.47
CA MET A 230 18.47 4.55 1.94
C MET A 230 17.59 3.41 2.44
N MET A 231 16.30 3.66 2.56
CA MET A 231 15.29 2.61 2.74
C MET A 231 14.04 2.91 1.93
N VAL A 232 13.34 1.87 1.49
CA VAL A 232 11.97 1.99 0.96
C VAL A 232 11.00 1.65 2.06
N LEU A 233 10.02 2.54 2.29
CA LEU A 233 8.99 2.33 3.29
C LEU A 233 7.69 3.06 2.88
N SER A 234 6.59 2.74 3.55
CA SER A 234 5.29 3.37 3.32
C SER A 234 5.27 4.85 3.75
N THR A 235 4.47 5.68 3.06
CA THR A 235 4.10 7.02 3.57
C THR A 235 3.42 6.96 4.93
N GLY A 236 2.69 5.87 5.25
CA GLY A 236 2.09 5.65 6.56
C GLY A 236 3.10 5.54 7.72
N SER A 237 4.40 5.50 7.40
CA SER A 237 5.49 5.51 8.40
C SER A 237 6.12 6.88 8.60
N LEU A 238 5.68 7.93 7.88
CA LEU A 238 6.32 9.25 7.93
C LEU A 238 6.40 9.82 9.34
N SER A 239 5.29 9.81 10.08
CA SER A 239 5.28 10.34 11.46
C SER A 239 6.18 9.52 12.37
N PHE A 240 6.14 8.18 12.27
CA PHE A 240 7.01 7.30 13.04
C PHE A 240 8.50 7.55 12.74
N VAL A 241 8.88 7.72 11.47
CA VAL A 241 10.26 8.03 11.09
C VAL A 241 10.66 9.40 11.61
N ARG A 242 9.80 10.40 11.50
CA ARG A 242 10.05 11.77 11.97
C ARG A 242 10.30 11.83 13.47
N GLU A 243 9.54 11.09 14.26
CA GLU A 243 9.66 11.05 15.71
C GLU A 243 10.92 10.33 16.19
N ASN A 244 11.37 9.32 15.45
CA ASN A 244 12.45 8.45 15.89
C ASN A 244 13.81 8.75 15.25
N MET A 245 13.85 9.36 14.06
CA MET A 245 15.10 9.71 13.38
C MET A 245 15.77 10.91 14.07
N LYS A 246 17.03 10.74 14.47
CA LYS A 246 17.81 11.77 15.19
C LYS A 246 18.72 12.60 14.28
N THR A 247 18.98 12.11 13.08
CA THR A 247 19.79 12.81 12.08
C THR A 247 18.92 13.30 10.93
N PRO A 248 19.33 14.35 10.20
CA PRO A 248 18.55 14.83 9.05
C PRO A 248 18.30 13.73 8.03
N TYR A 249 17.05 13.58 7.63
CA TYR A 249 16.62 12.70 6.56
C TYR A 249 15.70 13.43 5.59
N ARG A 250 15.50 12.86 4.44
CA ARG A 250 14.52 13.32 3.46
C ARG A 250 13.83 12.12 2.82
N VAL A 251 12.78 12.41 2.09
CA VAL A 251 12.09 11.43 1.27
C VAL A 251 12.05 11.87 -0.17
N ALA A 252 12.05 10.88 -1.05
CA ALA A 252 11.85 11.06 -2.47
C ALA A 252 10.85 10.02 -2.98
N PHE A 253 10.39 10.24 -4.18
CA PHE A 253 9.60 9.23 -4.87
C PHE A 253 10.46 8.01 -5.18
N MET A 254 9.83 6.84 -5.30
CA MET A 254 10.51 5.65 -5.79
C MET A 254 11.15 5.95 -7.16
N PRO A 255 12.43 5.62 -7.36
CA PRO A 255 13.09 5.82 -8.64
C PRO A 255 12.38 5.08 -9.77
N ALA A 256 12.20 5.76 -10.90
CA ALA A 256 11.49 5.23 -12.07
C ALA A 256 12.44 4.64 -13.11
N ASN A 257 11.93 3.76 -13.98
CA ASN A 257 12.65 3.38 -15.20
C ASN A 257 12.07 4.11 -16.42
N LEU A 258 10.94 3.64 -16.94
CA LEU A 258 10.31 4.23 -18.13
C LEU A 258 9.24 5.28 -17.78
N ARG A 259 8.63 5.17 -16.62
CA ARG A 259 7.61 6.11 -16.11
C ARG A 259 7.53 6.08 -14.59
N ASN A 260 7.02 7.16 -14.02
CA ASN A 260 6.66 7.12 -12.60
C ASN A 260 5.43 6.22 -12.40
N ALA A 261 5.49 5.37 -11.39
CA ALA A 261 4.37 4.56 -10.94
C ALA A 261 4.55 4.25 -9.45
N ALA A 262 3.49 4.38 -8.67
CA ALA A 262 3.50 4.01 -7.27
C ALA A 262 2.18 3.33 -6.92
N PRO A 263 2.18 2.05 -6.57
CA PRO A 263 0.97 1.37 -6.17
C PRO A 263 0.41 2.00 -4.91
N ILE A 264 -0.89 2.20 -4.89
CA ILE A 264 -1.60 2.60 -3.68
C ILE A 264 -1.55 1.46 -2.69
N GLY A 265 -1.46 1.80 -1.43
CA GLY A 265 -1.68 0.93 -0.29
C GLY A 265 -2.69 1.56 0.66
N GLY A 266 -2.90 0.93 1.82
CA GLY A 266 -3.80 1.42 2.85
C GLY A 266 -5.12 0.64 2.91
N ALA A 267 -6.18 1.29 3.35
CA ALA A 267 -7.43 0.60 3.66
C ALA A 267 -8.67 1.31 3.16
N SER A 268 -9.71 0.52 2.91
CA SER A 268 -11.08 0.97 2.75
C SER A 268 -11.94 0.48 3.91
N LEU A 269 -12.96 1.24 4.24
CA LEU A 269 -14.04 0.79 5.11
C LEU A 269 -15.03 -0.02 4.26
N ILE A 270 -15.40 -1.21 4.73
CA ILE A 270 -16.32 -2.13 4.07
C ILE A 270 -17.52 -2.44 4.97
N LEU A 271 -18.63 -2.88 4.36
CA LEU A 271 -19.85 -3.34 5.04
C LEU A 271 -19.97 -4.87 4.93
N PRO A 272 -19.54 -5.64 5.93
CA PRO A 272 -19.75 -7.08 5.94
C PRO A 272 -21.23 -7.44 5.82
N LYS A 273 -21.54 -8.44 4.99
CA LYS A 273 -22.88 -8.94 4.76
C LYS A 273 -23.48 -9.57 6.03
N GLY A 274 -24.79 -9.58 6.13
CA GLY A 274 -25.53 -10.15 7.26
C GLY A 274 -25.88 -9.15 8.38
N ASN A 275 -25.55 -7.87 8.21
CA ASN A 275 -25.97 -6.81 9.12
C ASN A 275 -27.41 -6.35 8.81
N SER A 276 -28.21 -6.07 9.84
CA SER A 276 -29.55 -5.48 9.66
C SER A 276 -29.47 -4.06 9.06
N PRO A 277 -30.55 -3.56 8.43
CA PRO A 277 -30.59 -2.20 7.88
C PRO A 277 -30.25 -1.11 8.90
N GLU A 278 -30.64 -1.29 10.17
CA GLU A 278 -30.34 -0.36 11.26
C GLU A 278 -28.82 -0.35 11.56
N ARG A 279 -28.20 -1.53 11.61
CA ARG A 279 -26.74 -1.64 11.82
C ARG A 279 -25.96 -1.09 10.63
N GLN A 280 -26.43 -1.28 9.40
CA GLN A 280 -25.82 -0.68 8.20
C GLN A 280 -25.91 0.84 8.23
N THR A 281 -27.07 1.39 8.67
CA THR A 281 -27.26 2.84 8.83
C THR A 281 -26.34 3.41 9.90
N ALA A 282 -26.17 2.73 11.03
CA ALA A 282 -25.25 3.13 12.09
C ALA A 282 -23.78 3.05 11.62
N ALA A 283 -23.42 1.99 10.88
CA ALA A 283 -22.10 1.86 10.27
C ALA A 283 -21.81 3.00 9.27
N TRP A 284 -22.81 3.36 8.46
CA TRP A 284 -22.71 4.47 7.51
C TRP A 284 -22.52 5.81 8.21
N ALA A 285 -23.20 6.07 9.31
CA ALA A 285 -22.99 7.28 10.11
C ALA A 285 -21.53 7.39 10.57
N LEU A 286 -20.95 6.30 11.11
CA LEU A 286 -19.57 6.25 11.52
C LEU A 286 -18.61 6.42 10.32
N ILE A 287 -18.84 5.69 9.23
CA ILE A 287 -17.97 5.72 8.05
C ILE A 287 -17.96 7.11 7.43
N SER A 288 -19.13 7.73 7.30
CA SER A 288 -19.27 9.09 6.79
C SER A 288 -18.53 10.09 7.67
N TRP A 289 -18.64 9.99 8.99
CA TRP A 289 -17.98 10.85 9.95
C TRP A 289 -16.43 10.65 9.92
N LEU A 290 -15.95 9.42 9.88
CA LEU A 290 -14.52 9.11 9.80
C LEU A 290 -13.86 9.65 8.53
N THR A 291 -14.63 9.83 7.48
CA THR A 291 -14.12 10.24 6.17
C THR A 291 -14.44 11.69 5.78
N ILE A 292 -14.99 12.51 6.70
CA ILE A 292 -15.08 13.97 6.45
C ILE A 292 -13.66 14.56 6.32
N PRO A 293 -13.50 15.66 5.58
CA PRO A 293 -12.19 16.26 5.35
C PRO A 293 -11.38 16.52 6.62
N GLU A 294 -12.03 17.00 7.68
CA GLU A 294 -11.42 17.38 8.96
C GLU A 294 -10.82 16.16 9.68
N ILE A 295 -11.59 15.07 9.81
CA ILE A 295 -11.14 13.83 10.46
C ILE A 295 -10.06 13.15 9.60
N ALA A 296 -10.26 13.10 8.28
CA ALA A 296 -9.28 12.55 7.37
C ALA A 296 -7.94 13.32 7.40
N ALA A 297 -7.98 14.65 7.50
CA ALA A 297 -6.81 15.49 7.65
C ALA A 297 -6.11 15.28 8.99
N GLU A 298 -6.86 15.17 10.08
CA GLU A 298 -6.32 14.87 11.41
C GLU A 298 -5.59 13.53 11.42
N TRP A 299 -6.24 12.46 10.88
CA TRP A 299 -5.63 11.14 10.77
C TRP A 299 -4.37 11.16 9.89
N SER A 300 -4.39 11.89 8.78
CA SER A 300 -3.25 12.06 7.89
C SER A 300 -2.06 12.70 8.61
N ARG A 301 -2.26 13.78 9.32
CA ARG A 301 -1.20 14.48 10.09
C ARG A 301 -0.63 13.61 11.21
N PHE A 302 -1.48 12.82 11.86
CA PHE A 302 -1.07 11.94 12.94
C PHE A 302 -0.23 10.74 12.46
N THR A 303 -0.53 10.18 11.28
CA THR A 303 0.09 8.94 10.81
C THR A 303 1.12 9.14 9.69
N GLY A 304 0.88 10.09 8.80
CA GLY A 304 1.57 10.25 7.52
C GLY A 304 0.88 9.57 6.34
N TYR A 305 -0.22 8.83 6.57
CA TYR A 305 -1.09 8.36 5.49
C TYR A 305 -1.71 9.53 4.73
N PHE A 306 -2.06 9.34 3.46
CA PHE A 306 -2.84 10.33 2.73
C PHE A 306 -4.25 10.45 3.30
N ALA A 307 -4.74 11.67 3.38
CA ALA A 307 -6.16 11.93 3.49
C ALA A 307 -6.83 11.52 2.17
N PRO A 308 -7.83 10.64 2.18
CA PRO A 308 -8.40 10.11 0.93
C PRO A 308 -9.26 11.11 0.18
N ARG A 309 -9.86 12.10 0.89
CA ARG A 309 -10.65 13.18 0.28
C ARG A 309 -9.76 14.35 -0.12
N LYS A 310 -9.96 14.84 -1.34
CA LYS A 310 -9.22 15.99 -1.88
C LYS A 310 -9.40 17.25 -1.03
N ALA A 311 -10.63 17.51 -0.57
CA ALA A 311 -10.96 18.69 0.25
C ALA A 311 -10.20 18.77 1.58
N ALA A 312 -9.65 17.66 2.09
CA ALA A 312 -8.82 17.66 3.28
C ALA A 312 -7.55 18.54 3.11
N TYR A 313 -7.06 18.66 1.88
CA TYR A 313 -5.88 19.45 1.55
C TYR A 313 -6.17 20.95 1.35
N ASP A 314 -7.44 21.34 1.33
CA ASP A 314 -7.85 22.74 1.30
C ASP A 314 -7.93 23.37 2.69
N LEU A 315 -7.97 22.54 3.73
CA LEU A 315 -8.03 22.98 5.13
C LEU A 315 -6.77 23.76 5.54
N PRO A 316 -6.91 24.88 6.28
CA PRO A 316 -5.78 25.68 6.71
C PRO A 316 -4.71 24.90 7.46
N GLU A 317 -5.13 24.04 8.39
CA GLU A 317 -4.23 23.21 9.21
C GLU A 317 -3.49 22.15 8.39
N MET A 318 -4.06 21.67 7.29
CA MET A 318 -3.35 20.75 6.39
C MET A 318 -2.34 21.50 5.52
N LYS A 319 -2.69 22.69 5.05
CA LYS A 319 -1.76 23.55 4.31
C LYS A 319 -0.56 23.94 5.17
N GLU A 320 -0.79 24.34 6.42
CA GLU A 320 0.26 24.63 7.38
C GLU A 320 1.14 23.39 7.64
N TYR A 321 0.53 22.24 7.89
CA TYR A 321 1.25 20.97 8.09
C TYR A 321 2.17 20.64 6.91
N LEU A 322 1.69 20.76 5.66
CA LEU A 322 2.50 20.48 4.48
C LEU A 322 3.65 21.50 4.27
N GLN A 323 3.50 22.72 4.74
CA GLN A 323 4.59 23.70 4.74
C GLN A 323 5.66 23.35 5.77
N GLN A 324 5.25 22.88 6.95
CA GLN A 324 6.16 22.49 8.05
C GLN A 324 6.81 21.12 7.81
N HIS A 325 6.19 20.27 6.99
CA HIS A 325 6.60 18.87 6.74
C HIS A 325 6.78 18.60 5.24
N PRO A 326 7.93 19.00 4.65
CA PRO A 326 8.21 18.77 3.22
C PRO A 326 8.17 17.29 2.79
N ASP A 327 8.48 16.37 3.72
CA ASP A 327 8.37 14.93 3.53
C ASP A 327 6.93 14.48 3.21
N ALA A 328 5.94 14.99 3.95
CA ALA A 328 4.53 14.76 3.68
C ALA A 328 4.09 15.38 2.35
N LYS A 329 4.61 16.57 2.02
CA LYS A 329 4.31 17.23 0.74
C LYS A 329 4.80 16.42 -0.45
N VAL A 330 6.01 15.84 -0.40
CA VAL A 330 6.55 14.96 -1.46
C VAL A 330 5.57 13.82 -1.76
N ALA A 331 5.02 13.20 -0.73
CA ALA A 331 4.06 12.13 -0.89
C ALA A 331 2.80 12.61 -1.65
N VAL A 332 2.20 13.73 -1.23
CA VAL A 332 0.98 14.29 -1.83
C VAL A 332 1.20 14.72 -3.28
N ASP A 333 2.32 15.38 -3.59
CA ASP A 333 2.65 15.85 -4.94
C ASP A 333 2.75 14.69 -5.96
N ARG A 334 2.93 13.46 -5.46
CA ARG A 334 3.11 12.27 -6.31
C ARG A 334 1.85 11.43 -6.50
N LEU A 335 0.74 11.78 -5.87
CA LEU A 335 -0.55 11.08 -6.07
C LEU A 335 -1.02 11.05 -7.53
N GLN A 336 -0.57 12.01 -8.35
CA GLN A 336 -0.84 12.00 -9.79
C GLN A 336 -0.23 10.79 -10.54
N TYR A 337 0.78 10.13 -9.96
CA TYR A 337 1.44 8.94 -10.51
C TYR A 337 1.03 7.66 -9.78
N ALA A 338 0.10 7.76 -8.85
CA ALA A 338 -0.39 6.60 -8.14
C ALA A 338 -1.17 5.68 -9.07
N VAL A 339 -0.99 4.38 -8.87
CA VAL A 339 -1.64 3.32 -9.64
C VAL A 339 -2.42 2.41 -8.69
N PRO A 340 -3.46 1.72 -9.17
CA PRO A 340 -4.23 0.81 -8.33
C PRO A 340 -3.34 -0.23 -7.63
N TRP A 341 -3.71 -0.58 -6.40
CA TRP A 341 -3.09 -1.71 -5.70
C TRP A 341 -3.56 -3.01 -6.33
N PHE A 342 -2.65 -3.98 -6.36
CA PHE A 342 -2.92 -5.33 -6.80
C PHE A 342 -4.12 -5.94 -6.07
N ASP A 343 -5.18 -6.23 -6.82
CA ASP A 343 -6.39 -6.87 -6.35
C ASP A 343 -6.88 -7.89 -7.39
N THR A 344 -7.12 -9.12 -6.95
CA THR A 344 -7.50 -10.23 -7.81
C THR A 344 -8.47 -11.16 -7.07
N TYR A 345 -8.98 -12.16 -7.77
CA TYR A 345 -9.55 -13.32 -7.11
C TYR A 345 -8.46 -14.02 -6.28
N ASN A 346 -8.77 -14.37 -5.04
CA ASN A 346 -7.81 -14.98 -4.11
C ASN A 346 -6.51 -14.16 -3.97
N THR A 347 -6.67 -12.87 -3.74
CA THR A 347 -5.58 -11.86 -3.72
C THR A 347 -4.39 -12.29 -2.87
N VAL A 348 -4.65 -12.83 -1.68
CA VAL A 348 -3.58 -13.25 -0.75
C VAL A 348 -2.73 -14.37 -1.36
N ALA A 349 -3.36 -15.44 -1.85
CA ALA A 349 -2.63 -16.59 -2.39
C ALA A 349 -1.92 -16.25 -3.70
N VAL A 350 -2.57 -15.46 -4.57
CA VAL A 350 -1.97 -15.03 -5.84
C VAL A 350 -0.83 -14.04 -5.61
N GLY A 351 -0.98 -13.11 -4.68
CA GLY A 351 0.10 -12.21 -4.25
C GLY A 351 1.29 -13.02 -3.75
N LYS A 352 1.03 -13.98 -2.85
CA LYS A 352 2.04 -14.86 -2.27
C LYS A 352 2.82 -15.65 -3.33
N ALA A 353 2.21 -16.04 -4.44
CA ALA A 353 2.90 -16.74 -5.53
C ALA A 353 4.08 -15.94 -6.09
N MET A 354 3.98 -14.60 -6.17
CA MET A 354 5.10 -13.72 -6.55
C MET A 354 6.02 -13.43 -5.36
N GLU A 355 5.47 -13.17 -4.20
CA GLU A 355 6.21 -12.79 -2.99
C GLU A 355 7.17 -13.88 -2.53
N ASP A 356 6.77 -15.15 -2.63
CA ASP A 356 7.65 -16.32 -2.40
C ASP A 356 8.87 -16.30 -3.33
N GLN A 357 8.68 -15.90 -4.60
CA GLN A 357 9.78 -15.81 -5.56
C GLN A 357 10.69 -14.61 -5.28
N VAL A 358 10.14 -13.49 -4.86
CA VAL A 358 10.94 -12.33 -4.41
C VAL A 358 11.83 -12.73 -3.23
N GLN A 359 11.27 -13.39 -2.22
CA GLN A 359 12.01 -13.88 -1.06
C GLN A 359 13.07 -14.93 -1.45
N ALA A 360 12.78 -15.77 -2.44
CA ALA A 360 13.74 -16.72 -2.99
C ALA A 360 14.93 -16.01 -3.68
N ILE A 361 14.68 -14.92 -4.43
CA ILE A 361 15.74 -14.08 -5.01
C ILE A 361 16.57 -13.42 -3.91
N LEU A 362 15.94 -12.79 -2.92
CA LEU A 362 16.63 -12.17 -1.79
C LEU A 362 17.51 -13.16 -1.03
N SER A 363 17.12 -14.43 -0.99
CA SER A 363 17.82 -15.53 -0.33
C SER A 363 18.76 -16.32 -1.26
N ARG A 364 18.95 -15.88 -2.51
CA ARG A 364 19.81 -16.52 -3.53
C ARG A 364 19.40 -17.94 -3.91
N LYS A 365 18.10 -18.24 -3.88
CA LYS A 365 17.57 -19.59 -4.15
C LYS A 365 17.02 -19.77 -5.56
N THR A 366 16.79 -18.70 -6.30
CA THR A 366 16.26 -18.73 -7.67
C THR A 366 16.80 -17.55 -8.48
N SER A 367 16.73 -17.69 -9.81
CA SER A 367 17.01 -16.60 -10.75
C SER A 367 15.74 -15.80 -11.06
N PRO A 368 15.85 -14.52 -11.49
CA PRO A 368 14.68 -13.74 -11.93
C PRO A 368 13.86 -14.42 -13.02
N ALA A 369 14.51 -15.10 -13.98
CA ALA A 369 13.84 -15.78 -15.07
C ALA A 369 13.00 -16.98 -14.59
N GLU A 370 13.52 -17.78 -13.68
CA GLU A 370 12.78 -18.89 -13.06
C GLU A 370 11.67 -18.39 -12.15
N ALA A 371 11.94 -17.34 -11.39
CA ALA A 371 11.00 -16.73 -10.46
C ALA A 371 9.72 -16.27 -11.15
N VAL A 372 9.82 -15.52 -12.26
CA VAL A 372 8.63 -15.00 -12.98
C VAL A 372 7.80 -16.15 -13.59
N GLN A 373 8.44 -17.20 -14.10
CA GLN A 373 7.72 -18.37 -14.65
C GLN A 373 7.01 -19.15 -13.55
N THR A 374 7.68 -19.38 -12.43
CA THR A 374 7.10 -20.07 -11.28
C THR A 374 5.92 -19.30 -10.70
N ALA A 375 6.08 -17.97 -10.50
CA ALA A 375 5.02 -17.12 -10.00
C ALA A 375 3.80 -17.12 -10.92
N GLN A 376 4.00 -16.97 -12.25
CA GLN A 376 2.92 -16.97 -13.23
C GLN A 376 2.16 -18.30 -13.21
N LYS A 377 2.89 -19.41 -13.28
CA LYS A 377 2.28 -20.76 -13.25
C LYS A 377 1.43 -20.97 -11.99
N ASN A 378 1.98 -20.63 -10.82
CA ASN A 378 1.28 -20.79 -9.56
C ASN A 378 0.03 -19.90 -9.48
N ALA A 379 0.12 -18.68 -9.98
CA ALA A 379 -1.03 -17.77 -10.04
C ALA A 379 -2.14 -18.30 -10.97
N GLU A 380 -1.80 -18.83 -12.15
CA GLU A 380 -2.74 -19.42 -13.09
C GLU A 380 -3.47 -20.64 -12.50
N GLU A 381 -2.77 -21.47 -11.74
CA GLU A 381 -3.38 -22.60 -11.02
C GLU A 381 -4.38 -22.12 -9.96
N LEU A 382 -4.07 -21.04 -9.25
CA LEU A 382 -4.95 -20.42 -8.24
C LEU A 382 -6.17 -19.74 -8.87
N PHE A 383 -6.04 -19.19 -10.07
CA PHE A 383 -7.16 -18.58 -10.80
C PHE A 383 -8.10 -19.57 -11.46
N ARG A 384 -7.64 -20.78 -11.75
CA ARG A 384 -8.39 -21.76 -12.55
C ARG A 384 -9.84 -21.93 -12.09
N PRO A 385 -10.16 -22.14 -10.79
CA PRO A 385 -11.54 -22.26 -10.35
C PRO A 385 -12.40 -21.03 -10.69
N TYR A 386 -11.85 -19.83 -10.51
CA TYR A 386 -12.52 -18.58 -10.82
C TYR A 386 -12.75 -18.40 -12.33
N VAL A 387 -11.73 -18.68 -13.15
CA VAL A 387 -11.80 -18.57 -14.61
C VAL A 387 -12.81 -19.57 -15.16
N ASP A 388 -12.80 -20.81 -14.65
CA ASP A 388 -13.74 -21.88 -15.09
C ASP A 388 -15.18 -21.53 -14.69
N GLU A 389 -15.41 -21.02 -13.48
CA GLU A 389 -16.73 -20.63 -12.97
C GLU A 389 -17.30 -19.39 -13.68
N THR A 390 -16.47 -18.38 -13.88
CA THR A 390 -16.90 -17.09 -14.44
C THR A 390 -16.90 -17.07 -15.96
N ALA A 391 -16.33 -18.07 -16.62
CA ALA A 391 -16.13 -18.12 -18.07
C ALA A 391 -15.48 -16.82 -18.61
N LEU A 392 -14.48 -16.31 -17.90
CA LEU A 392 -13.77 -15.05 -18.20
C LEU A 392 -14.67 -13.80 -18.18
N LYS A 393 -15.79 -13.84 -17.44
CA LYS A 393 -16.65 -12.67 -17.31
C LYS A 393 -15.93 -11.56 -16.56
N ARG A 394 -15.92 -10.38 -17.16
CA ARG A 394 -15.47 -9.16 -16.48
C ARG A 394 -16.47 -8.81 -15.37
N LEU A 395 -15.98 -8.32 -14.25
CA LEU A 395 -16.79 -7.69 -13.22
C LEU A 395 -17.19 -6.28 -13.68
N THR A 396 -18.22 -6.23 -14.53
CA THR A 396 -18.73 -4.96 -15.13
C THR A 396 -19.82 -4.35 -14.26
#